data_b37cd40e90a51c8d5718367ecf6fe6d0
#
_entry.id   b37cd40e90a51c8d5718367ecf6fe6d0
#
_cell.length_a   1.000
_cell.length_b   1.000
_cell.length_c   1.000
_cell.angle_alpha   90.00
_cell.angle_beta   90.00
_cell.angle_gamma   90.00
#
_symmetry.space_group_name_H-M   'P 1'
#
loop_
_entity.id
_entity.type
_entity.pdbx_description
1 polymer ?
#
loop_
_entity_poly.entity_id
_entity_poly.type
_entity_poly.pdbx_seq_one_letter_code
_entity_poly.pdbx_strand_id
1 'polypeptide(L)'
;RYESDVNQYGQNYLYTSKDNVFLALKREKDDRIGYFRQAELTYTNEFYSGFSFQLTARRRTDESSYLIPFLRKEGDVLTPVKEYSTSAAELKLRYAPNEKFFQTQWNRFPVSLDAPVFTLSHTIAGKGVLGSDYTYNHTEAGVQKRFWFSAFGYTDVILKAGKVWDKVPFPLLIMPNANLSYTCLLYTSPSPRD
;
A
#
# COMPACT_ATOMS: atom_id res chain seq x y z
N ARG A 1 -15.18 -6.10 3.72
CA ARG A 1 -14.46 -7.01 2.80
C ARG A 1 -13.71 -8.06 3.63
N TYR A 2 -13.83 -9.31 3.25
CA TYR A 2 -12.98 -10.40 3.75
C TYR A 2 -12.08 -10.87 2.61
N GLU A 3 -10.80 -11.07 2.89
CA GLU A 3 -9.80 -11.46 1.90
C GLU A 3 -8.83 -12.48 2.53
N SER A 4 -8.51 -13.53 1.79
CA SER A 4 -7.43 -14.46 2.10
C SER A 4 -6.55 -14.55 0.87
N ASP A 5 -5.31 -14.16 0.98
CA ASP A 5 -4.41 -14.02 -0.17
C ASP A 5 -2.95 -14.17 0.28
N VAL A 6 -2.06 -14.13 -0.69
CA VAL A 6 -0.62 -14.12 -0.47
C VAL A 6 -0.08 -12.71 -0.46
N ASN A 7 0.89 -12.46 0.39
CA ASN A 7 1.59 -11.19 0.48
C ASN A 7 3.07 -11.40 0.25
N GLN A 8 3.64 -10.64 -0.66
CA GLN A 8 5.08 -10.58 -0.82
C GLN A 8 5.62 -9.40 0.00
N TYR A 9 6.47 -9.69 0.98
CA TYR A 9 7.05 -8.65 1.82
C TYR A 9 7.96 -7.72 1.02
N GLY A 10 7.82 -6.40 1.23
CA GLY A 10 8.57 -5.37 0.51
C GLY A 10 7.87 -4.81 -0.72
N GLN A 11 6.65 -5.26 -1.04
CA GLN A 11 5.84 -4.66 -2.11
C GLN A 11 4.88 -3.61 -1.52
N ASN A 12 4.81 -2.46 -2.19
CA ASN A 12 3.87 -1.41 -1.87
C ASN A 12 3.09 -1.03 -3.13
N TYR A 13 1.79 -1.31 -3.13
CA TYR A 13 0.91 -1.13 -4.29
C TYR A 13 0.21 0.23 -4.33
N LEU A 14 0.60 1.18 -3.51
CA LEU A 14 -0.13 2.45 -3.39
C LEU A 14 -0.24 3.22 -4.72
N TYR A 15 0.76 3.09 -5.60
CA TYR A 15 0.79 3.75 -6.92
C TYR A 15 1.11 2.79 -8.08
N THR A 16 1.20 1.50 -7.82
CA THR A 16 1.43 0.48 -8.83
C THR A 16 0.33 -0.56 -8.77
N SER A 17 -0.18 -0.95 -9.92
CA SER A 17 -1.19 -1.98 -10.03
C SER A 17 -0.62 -3.34 -9.60
N LYS A 18 -1.44 -4.16 -8.95
CA LYS A 18 -1.10 -5.56 -8.62
C LYS A 18 -0.97 -6.42 -9.87
N ASP A 19 -1.57 -6.00 -10.97
CA ASP A 19 -1.72 -6.78 -12.19
C ASP A 19 -0.52 -6.60 -13.13
N ASN A 20 0.65 -6.94 -12.64
CA ASN A 20 1.81 -7.03 -13.51
C ASN A 20 1.93 -8.46 -14.04
N VAL A 21 1.50 -8.66 -15.30
CA VAL A 21 1.57 -9.94 -16.01
C VAL A 21 2.98 -10.54 -16.01
N PHE A 22 4.01 -9.69 -15.98
CA PHE A 22 5.41 -10.14 -15.93
C PHE A 22 5.83 -10.70 -14.57
N LEU A 23 5.21 -10.28 -13.47
CA LEU A 23 5.41 -10.94 -12.16
C LEU A 23 4.83 -12.36 -12.17
N ALA A 24 3.73 -12.59 -12.90
CA ALA A 24 3.15 -13.92 -13.06
C ALA A 24 3.99 -14.83 -13.96
N LEU A 25 4.79 -14.27 -14.87
CA LEU A 25 5.68 -15.01 -15.78
C LEU A 25 7.09 -15.23 -15.18
N LYS A 26 7.38 -14.61 -14.05
CA LYS A 26 8.67 -14.76 -13.38
C LYS A 26 8.79 -16.17 -12.80
N ARG A 27 9.69 -16.97 -13.36
CA ARG A 27 9.96 -18.35 -12.93
C ARG A 27 10.85 -18.47 -11.67
N GLU A 28 11.15 -17.38 -10.98
CA GLU A 28 11.88 -17.42 -9.74
C GLU A 28 11.01 -18.01 -8.62
N LYS A 29 11.61 -18.89 -7.82
CA LYS A 29 10.99 -19.35 -6.58
C LYS A 29 10.81 -18.13 -5.67
N ASP A 30 9.56 -17.79 -5.43
CA ASP A 30 9.23 -16.63 -4.61
C ASP A 30 9.21 -17.07 -3.14
N ASP A 31 10.39 -17.14 -2.58
CA ASP A 31 10.63 -17.63 -1.22
C ASP A 31 10.16 -16.65 -0.12
N ARG A 32 9.68 -15.47 -0.54
CA ARG A 32 9.25 -14.38 0.36
C ARG A 32 7.75 -14.20 0.44
N ILE A 33 7.00 -15.21 0.07
CA ILE A 33 5.54 -15.20 0.12
C ILE A 33 5.10 -15.55 1.54
N GLY A 34 4.28 -14.71 2.14
CA GLY A 34 3.51 -14.99 3.34
C GLY A 34 2.03 -15.11 3.01
N TYR A 35 1.30 -15.89 3.76
CA TYR A 35 -0.16 -15.96 3.67
C TYR A 35 -0.78 -14.99 4.67
N PHE A 36 -1.89 -14.38 4.29
CA PHE A 36 -2.65 -13.56 5.22
C PHE A 36 -4.15 -13.76 5.07
N ARG A 37 -4.85 -13.54 6.17
CA ARG A 37 -6.31 -13.44 6.23
C ARG A 37 -6.66 -12.09 6.83
N GLN A 38 -7.53 -11.34 6.15
CA GLN A 38 -7.90 -10.02 6.64
C GLN A 38 -9.41 -9.78 6.51
N ALA A 39 -9.97 -9.13 7.53
CA ALA A 39 -11.29 -8.54 7.51
C ALA A 39 -11.14 -7.03 7.60
N GLU A 40 -11.81 -6.30 6.71
CA GLU A 40 -11.68 -4.86 6.58
C GLU A 40 -13.04 -4.21 6.45
N LEU A 41 -13.26 -3.14 7.20
CA LEU A 41 -14.38 -2.23 7.09
C LEU A 41 -13.86 -0.85 6.75
N THR A 42 -14.30 -0.31 5.61
CA THR A 42 -13.85 0.98 5.11
C THR A 42 -15.05 1.92 4.94
N TYR A 43 -14.91 3.14 5.46
CA TYR A 43 -15.83 4.25 5.22
C TYR A 43 -15.09 5.38 4.53
N THR A 44 -15.59 5.80 3.37
CA THR A 44 -14.99 6.88 2.58
C THR A 44 -16.01 8.00 2.37
N ASN A 45 -15.56 9.23 2.53
CA ASN A 45 -16.36 10.41 2.20
C ASN A 45 -15.52 11.39 1.38
N GLU A 46 -16.11 11.90 0.31
CA GLU A 46 -15.48 12.83 -0.63
C GLU A 46 -16.28 14.13 -0.70
N PHE A 47 -15.56 15.25 -0.65
CA PHE A 47 -16.11 16.59 -0.74
C PHE A 47 -15.83 17.21 -2.12
N TYR A 48 -16.66 18.11 -2.55
CA TYR A 48 -16.48 18.84 -3.82
C TYR A 48 -15.22 19.71 -3.85
N SER A 49 -14.68 20.06 -2.68
CA SER A 49 -13.44 20.84 -2.55
C SER A 49 -12.16 20.09 -2.96
N GLY A 50 -12.29 18.82 -3.38
CA GLY A 50 -11.13 17.94 -3.63
C GLY A 50 -10.53 17.32 -2.37
N PHE A 51 -11.15 17.53 -1.22
CA PHE A 51 -10.79 16.85 0.03
C PHE A 51 -11.58 15.56 0.15
N SER A 52 -10.92 14.50 0.60
CA SER A 52 -11.58 13.24 0.97
C SER A 52 -10.90 12.62 2.18
N PHE A 53 -11.66 11.88 2.95
CA PHE A 53 -11.12 11.08 4.03
C PHE A 53 -11.66 9.65 3.96
N GLN A 54 -10.83 8.73 4.42
CA GLN A 54 -11.16 7.32 4.50
C GLN A 54 -10.79 6.82 5.89
N LEU A 55 -11.76 6.20 6.56
CA LEU A 55 -11.57 5.49 7.82
C LEU A 55 -11.61 4.01 7.52
N THR A 56 -10.59 3.28 7.93
CA THR A 56 -10.49 1.84 7.74
C THR A 56 -10.23 1.16 9.07
N ALA A 57 -11.10 0.23 9.45
CA ALA A 57 -10.86 -0.70 10.54
C ALA A 57 -10.49 -2.05 9.93
N ARG A 58 -9.34 -2.60 10.30
CA ARG A 58 -8.81 -3.83 9.71
C ARG A 58 -8.33 -4.78 10.80
N ARG A 59 -8.74 -6.04 10.67
CA ARG A 59 -8.14 -7.16 11.39
C ARG A 59 -7.44 -8.05 10.40
N ARG A 60 -6.15 -8.29 10.63
CA ARG A 60 -5.30 -9.10 9.76
C ARG A 60 -4.52 -10.11 10.58
N THR A 61 -4.48 -11.35 10.08
CA THR A 61 -3.64 -12.42 10.60
C THR A 61 -2.66 -12.80 9.50
N ASP A 62 -1.37 -12.70 9.78
CA ASP A 62 -0.29 -13.09 8.89
C ASP A 62 0.29 -14.42 9.37
N GLU A 63 0.47 -15.35 8.43
CA GLU A 63 1.08 -16.66 8.67
C GLU A 63 2.53 -16.65 8.21
N SER A 64 3.43 -17.21 9.01
CA SER A 64 4.85 -17.30 8.67
C SER A 64 5.09 -18.28 7.53
N SER A 65 5.95 -17.90 6.59
CA SER A 65 6.50 -18.82 5.60
C SER A 65 7.69 -19.60 6.20
N TYR A 66 8.01 -20.77 5.61
CA TYR A 66 9.16 -21.56 6.01
C TYR A 66 10.48 -20.77 5.98
N LEU A 67 10.62 -19.85 5.03
CA LEU A 67 11.84 -19.05 4.84
C LEU A 67 11.83 -17.72 5.58
N ILE A 68 10.68 -17.27 6.08
CA ILE A 68 10.55 -16.05 6.89
C ILE A 68 9.82 -16.41 8.18
N PRO A 69 10.48 -17.07 9.13
CA PRO A 69 9.88 -17.35 10.42
C PRO A 69 9.70 -16.06 11.19
N PHE A 70 8.54 -15.90 11.82
CA PHE A 70 8.33 -14.80 12.76
C PHE A 70 8.98 -15.17 14.10
N LEU A 71 9.90 -14.33 14.56
CA LEU A 71 10.57 -14.52 15.83
C LEU A 71 10.03 -13.52 16.86
N ARG A 72 9.49 -14.01 17.95
CA ARG A 72 9.08 -13.19 19.10
C ARG A 72 10.20 -13.24 20.14
N LYS A 73 10.65 -12.07 20.54
CA LYS A 73 11.59 -11.97 21.66
C LYS A 73 10.84 -11.97 22.97
N GLU A 74 11.00 -13.02 23.78
CA GLU A 74 10.52 -13.13 25.14
C GLU A 74 11.71 -13.16 26.10
N GLY A 75 12.02 -12.00 26.69
CA GLY A 75 13.27 -11.83 27.45
C GLY A 75 14.48 -11.90 26.52
N ASP A 76 15.35 -12.90 26.72
CA ASP A 76 16.55 -13.11 25.90
C ASP A 76 16.41 -14.29 24.91
N VAL A 77 15.27 -14.94 24.89
CA VAL A 77 14.99 -16.09 24.02
C VAL A 77 14.17 -15.66 22.82
N LEU A 78 14.55 -16.11 21.62
CA LEU A 78 13.80 -15.93 20.39
C LEU A 78 12.96 -17.19 20.14
N THR A 79 11.64 -17.04 20.25
CA THR A 79 10.69 -18.13 19.99
C THR A 79 10.06 -17.98 18.60
N PRO A 80 10.03 -19.02 17.76
CA PRO A 80 9.36 -18.97 16.49
C PRO A 80 7.84 -18.98 16.70
N VAL A 81 7.14 -18.06 16.03
CA VAL A 81 5.69 -17.91 16.06
C VAL A 81 5.13 -18.23 14.68
N LYS A 82 4.13 -19.10 14.60
CA LYS A 82 3.54 -19.50 13.32
C LYS A 82 2.68 -18.42 12.68
N GLU A 83 1.96 -17.67 13.50
CA GLU A 83 1.07 -16.61 13.04
C GLU A 83 1.05 -15.45 14.04
N TYR A 84 0.75 -14.26 13.58
CA TYR A 84 0.42 -13.13 14.44
C TYR A 84 -0.79 -12.38 13.89
N SER A 85 -1.55 -11.79 14.79
CA SER A 85 -2.73 -10.99 14.44
C SER A 85 -2.50 -9.53 14.76
N THR A 86 -3.03 -8.65 13.91
CA THR A 86 -3.05 -7.21 14.13
C THR A 86 -4.44 -6.66 13.92
N SER A 87 -4.88 -5.79 14.81
CA SER A 87 -6.12 -5.03 14.66
C SER A 87 -5.76 -3.55 14.63
N ALA A 88 -6.02 -2.91 13.51
CA ALA A 88 -5.59 -1.56 13.22
C ALA A 88 -6.75 -0.68 12.77
N ALA A 89 -6.69 0.59 13.14
CA ALA A 89 -7.52 1.66 12.58
C ALA A 89 -6.64 2.61 11.79
N GLU A 90 -7.05 2.93 10.58
CA GLU A 90 -6.34 3.83 9.68
C GLU A 90 -7.24 5.02 9.31
N LEU A 91 -6.70 6.22 9.44
CA LEU A 91 -7.27 7.44 8.88
C LEU A 91 -6.40 7.87 7.70
N LYS A 92 -6.99 7.92 6.52
CA LYS A 92 -6.34 8.42 5.31
C LYS A 92 -7.03 9.69 4.85
N LEU A 93 -6.26 10.73 4.69
CA LEU A 93 -6.68 12.02 4.15
C LEU A 93 -6.11 12.18 2.75
N ARG A 94 -6.92 12.69 1.83
CA ARG A 94 -6.49 13.03 0.47
C ARG A 94 -7.00 14.42 0.16
N TYR A 95 -6.12 15.26 -0.38
CA TYR A 95 -6.47 16.60 -0.84
C TYR A 95 -5.90 16.83 -2.24
N ALA A 96 -6.78 17.13 -3.19
CA ALA A 96 -6.42 17.40 -4.58
C ALA A 96 -7.12 18.70 -5.03
N PRO A 97 -6.50 19.87 -4.78
CA PRO A 97 -7.09 21.14 -5.15
C PRO A 97 -7.23 21.25 -6.67
N ASN A 98 -8.36 21.79 -7.11
CA ASN A 98 -8.70 22.00 -8.53
C ASN A 98 -8.77 20.73 -9.39
N GLU A 99 -8.89 19.56 -8.77
CA GLU A 99 -9.13 18.31 -9.50
C GLU A 99 -10.53 18.36 -10.14
N LYS A 100 -10.58 18.14 -11.46
CA LYS A 100 -11.84 18.05 -12.20
C LYS A 100 -12.28 16.60 -12.25
N PHE A 101 -13.56 16.38 -12.00
CA PHE A 101 -14.15 15.04 -11.98
C PHE A 101 -15.22 14.91 -13.04
N PHE A 102 -15.28 13.74 -13.63
CA PHE A 102 -16.45 13.26 -14.37
C PHE A 102 -17.25 12.37 -13.44
N GLN A 103 -18.49 12.74 -13.19
CA GLN A 103 -19.37 11.99 -12.31
C GLN A 103 -20.43 11.28 -13.15
N THR A 104 -20.47 9.96 -13.00
CA THR A 104 -21.59 9.13 -13.46
C THR A 104 -22.58 8.91 -12.30
N GLN A 105 -23.67 8.22 -12.55
CA GLN A 105 -24.68 7.90 -11.53
C GLN A 105 -24.09 7.15 -10.32
N TRP A 106 -23.02 6.33 -10.53
CA TRP A 106 -22.47 5.41 -9.53
C TRP A 106 -21.00 5.65 -9.21
N ASN A 107 -20.27 6.29 -10.12
CA ASN A 107 -18.81 6.44 -10.00
C ASN A 107 -18.37 7.87 -10.33
N ARG A 108 -17.30 8.28 -9.67
CA ARG A 108 -16.62 9.54 -9.88
C ARG A 108 -15.19 9.28 -10.31
N PHE A 109 -14.82 9.82 -11.48
CA PHE A 109 -13.50 9.65 -12.07
C PHE A 109 -12.79 10.99 -12.19
N PRO A 110 -11.52 11.10 -11.74
CA PRO A 110 -10.72 12.29 -11.98
C PRO A 110 -10.41 12.42 -13.47
N VAL A 111 -10.71 13.58 -14.04
CA VAL A 111 -10.43 13.90 -15.45
C VAL A 111 -9.13 14.65 -15.60
N SER A 112 -8.82 15.56 -14.67
CA SER A 112 -7.56 16.29 -14.68
C SER A 112 -6.51 15.53 -13.89
N LEU A 113 -5.44 15.14 -14.59
CA LEU A 113 -4.29 14.45 -13.98
C LEU A 113 -3.19 15.45 -13.51
N ASP A 114 -3.42 16.75 -13.70
CA ASP A 114 -2.44 17.81 -13.44
C ASP A 114 -2.53 18.37 -12.03
N ALA A 115 -3.66 18.12 -11.35
CA ALA A 115 -3.85 18.57 -9.98
C ALA A 115 -2.82 17.89 -9.06
N PRO A 116 -2.14 18.65 -8.17
CA PRO A 116 -1.32 18.02 -7.15
C PRO A 116 -2.21 17.24 -6.19
N VAL A 117 -1.82 16.04 -5.85
CA VAL A 117 -2.51 15.17 -4.89
C VAL A 117 -1.66 15.03 -3.64
N PHE A 118 -2.18 15.47 -2.53
CA PHE A 118 -1.57 15.32 -1.21
C PHE A 118 -2.28 14.17 -0.49
N THR A 119 -1.51 13.27 0.09
CA THR A 119 -2.03 12.16 0.90
C THR A 119 -1.35 12.14 2.25
N LEU A 120 -2.12 11.90 3.30
CA LEU A 120 -1.63 11.67 4.65
C LEU A 120 -2.40 10.50 5.22
N SER A 121 -1.71 9.47 5.67
CA SER A 121 -2.32 8.35 6.37
C SER A 121 -1.68 8.17 7.74
N HIS A 122 -2.50 7.84 8.72
CA HIS A 122 -2.07 7.50 10.06
C HIS A 122 -2.78 6.23 10.49
N THR A 123 -1.99 5.23 10.87
CA THR A 123 -2.48 3.92 11.31
C THR A 123 -2.08 3.68 12.74
N ILE A 124 -3.02 3.26 13.54
CA ILE A 124 -2.83 2.87 14.95
C ILE A 124 -3.31 1.45 15.16
N ALA A 125 -2.53 0.66 15.88
CA ALA A 125 -2.93 -0.66 16.35
C ALA A 125 -2.61 -0.81 17.82
N GLY A 126 -3.53 -1.37 18.59
CA GLY A 126 -3.37 -1.59 20.02
C GLY A 126 -3.23 -3.07 20.35
N LYS A 127 -2.20 -3.43 21.12
CA LYS A 127 -2.07 -4.78 21.67
C LYS A 127 -3.27 -5.15 22.53
N GLY A 128 -3.80 -6.35 22.32
CA GLY A 128 -4.98 -6.86 23.04
C GLY A 128 -6.32 -6.40 22.47
N VAL A 129 -6.38 -5.38 21.61
CA VAL A 129 -7.61 -4.94 20.96
C VAL A 129 -7.97 -5.96 19.88
N LEU A 130 -9.16 -6.58 20.02
CA LEU A 130 -9.65 -7.63 19.10
C LEU A 130 -8.60 -8.74 18.82
N GLY A 131 -7.79 -9.10 19.83
CA GLY A 131 -6.78 -10.14 19.70
C GLY A 131 -5.52 -9.72 18.93
N SER A 132 -5.18 -8.44 18.92
CA SER A 132 -3.94 -7.93 18.35
C SER A 132 -2.74 -8.28 19.22
N ASP A 133 -1.68 -8.80 18.62
CA ASP A 133 -0.42 -9.17 19.28
C ASP A 133 0.52 -7.98 19.48
N TYR A 134 0.41 -6.95 18.64
CA TYR A 134 1.33 -5.82 18.60
C TYR A 134 0.62 -4.48 18.72
N THR A 135 1.33 -3.53 19.35
CA THR A 135 1.01 -2.10 19.27
C THR A 135 1.90 -1.48 18.22
N TYR A 136 1.33 -0.73 17.29
CA TYR A 136 2.12 0.07 16.38
C TYR A 136 1.40 1.34 15.95
N ASN A 137 2.19 2.37 15.73
CA ASN A 137 1.78 3.62 15.12
C ASN A 137 2.64 3.87 13.91
N HIS A 138 2.02 4.15 12.78
CA HIS A 138 2.79 4.62 11.64
C HIS A 138 2.06 5.74 10.92
N THR A 139 2.85 6.64 10.35
CA THR A 139 2.37 7.78 9.57
C THR A 139 3.06 7.78 8.23
N GLU A 140 2.29 7.95 7.17
CA GLU A 140 2.80 8.12 5.81
C GLU A 140 2.25 9.40 5.22
N ALA A 141 3.10 10.16 4.54
CA ALA A 141 2.73 11.32 3.76
C ALA A 141 3.20 11.15 2.32
N GLY A 142 2.41 11.62 1.38
CA GLY A 142 2.73 11.52 -0.03
C GLY A 142 2.27 12.74 -0.80
N VAL A 143 3.03 13.09 -1.83
CA VAL A 143 2.69 14.12 -2.80
C VAL A 143 2.89 13.56 -4.19
N GLN A 144 1.89 13.69 -5.03
CA GLN A 144 1.96 13.32 -6.43
C GLN A 144 1.58 14.51 -7.28
N LYS A 145 2.35 14.76 -8.35
CA LYS A 145 2.05 15.80 -9.34
C LYS A 145 2.56 15.42 -10.72
N ARG A 146 1.75 15.67 -11.74
CA ARG A 146 2.13 15.58 -13.15
C ARG A 146 2.60 16.93 -13.66
N PHE A 147 3.74 16.92 -14.35
CA PHE A 147 4.29 18.06 -15.05
C PHE A 147 4.29 17.77 -16.54
N TRP A 148 3.73 18.68 -17.33
CA TRP A 148 3.69 18.60 -18.77
C TRP A 148 4.82 19.43 -19.38
N PHE A 149 5.55 18.84 -20.31
CA PHE A 149 6.68 19.47 -21.01
C PHE A 149 6.37 19.70 -22.50
N SER A 150 5.14 20.11 -22.81
CA SER A 150 4.70 20.39 -24.17
C SER A 150 4.96 19.20 -25.13
N ALA A 151 5.79 19.39 -26.16
CA ALA A 151 6.09 18.35 -27.14
C ALA A 151 6.88 17.15 -26.58
N PHE A 152 7.51 17.28 -25.42
CA PHE A 152 8.30 16.21 -24.79
C PHE A 152 7.47 15.27 -23.89
N GLY A 153 6.15 15.50 -23.79
CA GLY A 153 5.28 14.65 -23.00
C GLY A 153 5.09 15.14 -21.56
N TYR A 154 5.07 14.21 -20.60
CA TYR A 154 4.86 14.52 -19.17
C TYR A 154 5.77 13.70 -18.25
N THR A 155 5.93 14.19 -17.04
CA THR A 155 6.62 13.50 -15.95
C THR A 155 5.72 13.46 -14.72
N ASP A 156 5.55 12.28 -14.15
CA ASP A 156 4.87 12.10 -12.87
C ASP A 156 5.90 12.07 -11.74
N VAL A 157 5.82 13.03 -10.85
CA VAL A 157 6.66 13.09 -9.65
C VAL A 157 5.85 12.61 -8.46
N ILE A 158 6.36 11.58 -7.79
CA ILE A 158 5.76 10.98 -6.59
C ILE A 158 6.78 11.01 -5.48
N LEU A 159 6.48 11.76 -4.43
CA LEU A 159 7.29 11.83 -3.21
C LEU A 159 6.54 11.17 -2.08
N LYS A 160 7.21 10.32 -1.33
CA LYS A 160 6.65 9.66 -0.15
C LYS A 160 7.61 9.76 1.03
N ALA A 161 7.04 9.96 2.21
CA ALA A 161 7.74 9.88 3.46
C ALA A 161 6.89 9.06 4.44
N GLY A 162 7.53 8.19 5.20
CA GLY A 162 6.85 7.37 6.18
C GLY A 162 7.70 7.20 7.45
N LYS A 163 7.02 7.09 8.57
CA LYS A 163 7.66 6.84 9.87
C LYS A 163 6.82 5.87 10.69
N VAL A 164 7.49 4.85 11.22
CA VAL A 164 6.98 3.97 12.25
C VAL A 164 7.47 4.50 13.60
N TRP A 165 6.56 4.75 14.53
CA TRP A 165 6.86 5.38 15.81
C TRP A 165 7.22 4.36 16.89
N ASP A 166 6.81 3.09 16.71
CA ASP A 166 6.99 2.02 17.67
C ASP A 166 7.97 0.97 17.16
N LYS A 167 8.44 0.12 18.07
CA LYS A 167 9.22 -1.06 17.70
C LYS A 167 8.28 -2.16 17.23
N VAL A 168 8.38 -2.50 15.97
CA VAL A 168 7.49 -3.46 15.31
C VAL A 168 8.29 -4.60 14.67
N PRO A 169 7.69 -5.78 14.50
CA PRO A 169 8.32 -6.87 13.76
C PRO A 169 8.49 -6.50 12.28
N PHE A 170 9.44 -7.17 11.63
CA PHE A 170 9.82 -6.95 10.23
C PHE A 170 8.65 -6.78 9.24
N PRO A 171 7.57 -7.60 9.27
CA PRO A 171 6.48 -7.45 8.32
C PRO A 171 5.65 -6.16 8.46
N LEU A 172 5.75 -5.48 9.60
CA LEU A 172 5.05 -4.23 9.87
C LEU A 172 5.92 -2.98 9.58
N LEU A 173 7.15 -3.17 9.13
CA LEU A 173 8.02 -2.07 8.71
C LEU A 173 7.56 -1.49 7.38
N ILE A 174 7.74 -0.19 7.22
CA ILE A 174 7.56 0.48 5.92
C ILE A 174 8.78 0.15 5.07
N MET A 175 8.55 -0.57 3.99
CA MET A 175 9.61 -0.95 3.06
C MET A 175 9.47 -0.14 1.77
N PRO A 176 10.58 0.42 1.25
CA PRO A 176 10.57 1.00 -0.09
C PRO A 176 10.33 -0.09 -1.14
N ASN A 177 9.76 0.29 -2.28
CA ASN A 177 9.47 -0.62 -3.40
C ASN A 177 10.77 -1.08 -4.09
N ALA A 178 11.53 -1.95 -3.45
CA ALA A 178 12.83 -2.38 -3.95
C ALA A 178 12.75 -3.41 -5.09
N ASN A 179 11.62 -4.09 -5.25
CA ASN A 179 11.46 -5.23 -6.16
C ASN A 179 10.50 -4.96 -7.33
N LEU A 180 10.11 -3.72 -7.57
CA LEU A 180 9.27 -3.38 -8.72
C LEU A 180 10.14 -3.28 -9.97
N SER A 181 9.87 -4.14 -10.94
CA SER A 181 10.42 -4.00 -12.28
C SER A 181 9.68 -2.89 -13.00
N TYR A 182 10.32 -1.74 -13.15
CA TYR A 182 9.78 -0.61 -13.93
C TYR A 182 9.91 -0.82 -15.45
N THR A 183 10.49 -1.93 -15.88
CA THR A 183 10.88 -2.18 -17.27
C THR A 183 9.70 -2.37 -18.22
N CYS A 184 8.50 -2.58 -17.71
CA CYS A 184 7.38 -2.99 -18.56
C CYS A 184 6.44 -1.91 -19.02
N LEU A 185 6.52 -0.71 -18.48
CA LEU A 185 5.64 0.39 -18.92
C LEU A 185 6.17 1.10 -20.19
N LEU A 186 7.37 0.77 -20.64
CA LEU A 186 8.01 1.41 -21.80
C LEU A 186 7.90 0.61 -23.11
N TYR A 187 7.35 -0.61 -23.09
CA TYR A 187 7.25 -1.47 -24.28
C TYR A 187 5.90 -1.45 -24.98
N THR A 188 5.16 -0.36 -24.91
CA THR A 188 3.97 -0.15 -25.75
C THR A 188 4.26 0.65 -27.01
N SER A 189 5.50 0.93 -27.32
CA SER A 189 5.85 1.48 -28.61
C SER A 189 6.06 0.32 -29.57
N PRO A 190 5.22 0.15 -30.61
CA PRO A 190 5.50 -0.82 -31.65
C PRO A 190 6.87 -0.51 -32.26
N SER A 191 7.68 -1.54 -32.39
CA SER A 191 8.98 -1.42 -33.07
C SER A 191 8.73 -0.89 -34.48
N PRO A 192 9.47 0.15 -34.93
CA PRO A 192 9.30 0.66 -36.28
C PRO A 192 9.95 -0.24 -37.35
N ARG A 193 10.00 -1.54 -37.09
CA ARG A 193 10.51 -2.53 -38.03
C ARG A 193 9.52 -3.67 -38.11
N ASP A 194 8.46 -3.44 -38.86
CA ASP A 194 7.76 -4.46 -39.68
C ASP A 194 6.94 -3.72 -40.73
#